data_46ca119deeb84790c50ec035688d08fd
#
_entry.id   46ca119deeb84790c50ec035688d08fd
#
_cell.length_a   1.000
_cell.length_b   1.000
_cell.length_c   1.000
_cell.angle_alpha   90.00
_cell.angle_beta   90.00
_cell.angle_gamma   90.00
#
_symmetry.space_group_name_H-M   'P 1'
#
loop_
_entity.id
_entity.type
_entity.pdbx_description
1 polymer ?
#
loop_
_entity_poly.entity_id
_entity_poly.type
_entity_poly.pdbx_seq_one_letter_code
_entity_poly.pdbx_strand_id
1 'polypeptide(L)'
;MIELLSIALKHSNIILSSIFIGAFILNLLFAFTIIFMERRSANSIWAWLLVLVFLPLFGFILYLLLGRQIQRDQIFKIDKEDKKGLELIVDEQLAALKNENFSNSNYQIVKFKEMIQMLLYNNAAFLTTDNDLKIYTDGQEKFDDLIQDIRNATDYIHFQYYIIQNDELGRTILNELGKKAEQGVEVKILYDDMGSRGLRKKGLRPFRNKGGHAEAFFPSKLPLINLRMNNRNHRKIVVIDGQIGYVGGFNVGDEYLGKSKKFGYWRDTHLRIVGDAVNALQLRFILDWNSQATRDHISYDDRYFPDVNSGGTIGVQIASSGPDEEWEQIKYGYLKMISSAKKSIYIQSPYFIPDQAFLDSIKIAALGGVDVNIMIPNKPDHPFVFWATLKNAASLLDAGVKVFHYDNGFLHSKTLVIDDEIASVGTANMDHRSFTLNFEVNAFIYDQQIAKKLKQAFIDDLAVSSELTKARYAKRSLWIKFKEGISQLLSPIL
;
A
#
# COMPACT_ATOMS: atom_id res chain seq x y z
N MET A 1 17.40 4.88 -61.68
CA MET A 1 17.82 4.62 -60.28
C MET A 1 17.71 5.86 -59.38
N ILE A 2 18.19 7.04 -59.80
CA ILE A 2 18.10 8.32 -59.03
C ILE A 2 16.65 8.79 -58.90
N GLU A 3 15.81 8.68 -59.96
CA GLU A 3 14.39 9.04 -59.88
C GLU A 3 13.61 8.14 -58.92
N LEU A 4 13.82 6.84 -58.96
CA LEU A 4 13.21 5.90 -58.01
C LEU A 4 13.60 6.17 -56.55
N LEU A 5 14.88 6.56 -56.30
CA LEU A 5 15.35 6.97 -54.97
C LEU A 5 14.66 8.29 -54.50
N SER A 6 14.49 9.27 -55.42
CA SER A 6 13.84 10.54 -55.12
C SER A 6 12.34 10.37 -54.83
N ILE A 7 11.67 9.49 -55.52
CA ILE A 7 10.24 9.15 -55.30
C ILE A 7 10.10 8.40 -53.94
N ALA A 8 11.00 7.45 -53.64
CA ALA A 8 10.99 6.73 -52.39
C ALA A 8 11.27 7.66 -51.20
N LEU A 9 12.20 8.59 -51.30
CA LEU A 9 12.49 9.61 -50.27
C LEU A 9 11.33 10.58 -50.08
N LYS A 10 10.65 11.00 -51.15
CA LYS A 10 9.49 11.86 -51.08
C LYS A 10 8.28 11.17 -50.42
N HIS A 11 8.04 9.90 -50.75
CA HIS A 11 7.03 9.09 -50.09
C HIS A 11 7.33 8.84 -48.62
N SER A 12 8.60 8.56 -48.29
CA SER A 12 9.07 8.41 -46.91
C SER A 12 8.85 9.68 -46.07
N ASN A 13 9.13 10.86 -46.64
CA ASN A 13 8.91 12.14 -45.95
C ASN A 13 7.41 12.44 -45.76
N ILE A 14 6.53 12.09 -46.73
CA ILE A 14 5.09 12.25 -46.59
C ILE A 14 4.53 11.34 -45.49
N ILE A 15 4.97 10.07 -45.43
CA ILE A 15 4.56 9.10 -44.43
C ILE A 15 5.05 9.56 -43.02
N LEU A 16 6.30 9.98 -42.90
CA LEU A 16 6.84 10.50 -41.65
C LEU A 16 6.07 11.73 -41.16
N SER A 17 5.82 12.69 -42.05
CA SER A 17 5.03 13.90 -41.74
C SER A 17 3.62 13.56 -41.28
N SER A 18 2.95 12.59 -41.96
CA SER A 18 1.61 12.14 -41.59
C SER A 18 1.58 11.48 -40.22
N ILE A 19 2.61 10.69 -39.88
CA ILE A 19 2.77 10.07 -38.53
C ILE A 19 2.94 11.16 -37.45
N PHE A 20 3.78 12.17 -37.71
CA PHE A 20 3.97 13.28 -36.78
C PHE A 20 2.71 14.11 -36.57
N ILE A 21 1.97 14.41 -37.64
CA ILE A 21 0.70 15.15 -37.55
C ILE A 21 -0.32 14.32 -36.76
N GLY A 22 -0.45 13.02 -37.07
CA GLY A 22 -1.34 12.12 -36.33
C GLY A 22 -1.01 12.03 -34.86
N ALA A 23 0.28 11.87 -34.50
CA ALA A 23 0.74 11.87 -33.11
C ALA A 23 0.46 13.21 -32.41
N PHE A 24 0.66 14.33 -33.10
CA PHE A 24 0.37 15.66 -32.56
C PHE A 24 -1.13 15.85 -32.26
N ILE A 25 -2.00 15.48 -33.21
CA ILE A 25 -3.45 15.54 -32.97
C ILE A 25 -3.87 14.65 -31.81
N LEU A 26 -3.31 13.44 -31.73
CA LEU A 26 -3.58 12.53 -30.62
C LEU A 26 -3.12 13.10 -29.28
N ASN A 27 -1.93 13.70 -29.22
CA ASN A 27 -1.43 14.38 -28.03
C ASN A 27 -2.32 15.56 -27.61
N LEU A 28 -2.88 16.34 -28.57
CA LEU A 28 -3.84 17.40 -28.24
C LEU A 28 -5.14 16.85 -27.64
N LEU A 29 -5.64 15.72 -28.16
CA LEU A 29 -6.82 15.05 -27.58
C LEU A 29 -6.55 14.56 -26.15
N PHE A 30 -5.38 13.97 -25.91
CA PHE A 30 -4.99 13.57 -24.54
C PHE A 30 -4.76 14.78 -23.62
N ALA A 31 -4.15 15.86 -24.11
CA ALA A 31 -4.01 17.08 -23.34
C ALA A 31 -5.37 17.64 -22.93
N PHE A 32 -6.34 17.66 -23.85
CA PHE A 32 -7.72 18.05 -23.55
C PHE A 32 -8.33 17.14 -22.47
N THR A 33 -8.18 15.82 -22.61
CA THR A 33 -8.68 14.84 -21.63
C THR A 33 -8.07 15.06 -20.25
N ILE A 34 -6.75 15.26 -20.18
CA ILE A 34 -6.02 15.48 -18.91
C ILE A 34 -6.48 16.78 -18.23
N ILE A 35 -6.72 17.85 -18.99
CA ILE A 35 -7.07 19.15 -18.43
C ILE A 35 -8.55 19.18 -17.99
N PHE A 36 -9.46 18.64 -18.78
CA PHE A 36 -10.88 18.88 -18.62
C PHE A 36 -11.69 17.68 -18.10
N MET A 37 -11.22 16.46 -18.30
CA MET A 37 -11.98 15.26 -17.99
C MET A 37 -11.43 14.47 -16.79
N GLU A 38 -10.16 14.68 -16.43
CA GLU A 38 -9.53 13.96 -15.31
C GLU A 38 -9.38 14.86 -14.08
N ARG A 39 -9.67 14.31 -12.91
CA ARG A 39 -9.44 14.99 -11.63
C ARG A 39 -8.01 14.73 -11.16
N ARG A 40 -7.09 15.62 -11.50
CA ARG A 40 -5.67 15.55 -11.12
C ARG A 40 -5.23 16.80 -10.39
N SER A 41 -4.15 16.66 -9.60
CA SER A 41 -3.44 17.83 -9.10
C SER A 41 -2.82 18.62 -10.26
N ALA A 42 -2.72 19.94 -10.10
CA ALA A 42 -2.10 20.81 -11.12
C ALA A 42 -0.69 20.35 -11.51
N ASN A 43 0.11 19.88 -10.54
CA ASN A 43 1.46 19.38 -10.77
C ASN A 43 1.46 18.12 -11.69
N SER A 44 0.52 17.21 -11.49
CA SER A 44 0.38 16.03 -12.33
C SER A 44 -0.08 16.38 -13.75
N ILE A 45 -1.00 17.36 -13.90
CA ILE A 45 -1.43 17.88 -15.20
C ILE A 45 -0.21 18.42 -15.96
N TRP A 46 0.55 19.33 -15.35
CA TRP A 46 1.74 19.90 -15.98
C TRP A 46 2.79 18.84 -16.35
N ALA A 47 3.05 17.87 -15.48
CA ALA A 47 3.98 16.79 -15.77
C ALA A 47 3.59 16.00 -17.03
N TRP A 48 2.31 15.63 -17.16
CA TRP A 48 1.82 14.91 -18.32
C TRP A 48 1.80 15.78 -19.59
N LEU A 49 1.44 17.06 -19.50
CA LEU A 49 1.50 17.98 -20.66
C LEU A 49 2.94 18.09 -21.16
N LEU A 50 3.93 18.19 -20.27
CA LEU A 50 5.34 18.20 -20.67
C LEU A 50 5.75 16.90 -21.37
N VAL A 51 5.34 15.73 -20.84
CA VAL A 51 5.60 14.44 -21.50
C VAL A 51 5.01 14.39 -22.90
N LEU A 52 3.75 14.83 -23.09
CA LEU A 52 3.12 14.84 -24.40
C LEU A 52 3.79 15.81 -25.40
N VAL A 53 4.30 16.94 -24.91
CA VAL A 53 4.97 17.95 -25.75
C VAL A 53 6.39 17.53 -26.12
N PHE A 54 7.19 17.07 -25.14
CA PHE A 54 8.60 16.72 -25.37
C PHE A 54 8.80 15.33 -26.01
N LEU A 55 7.83 14.42 -25.88
CA LEU A 55 7.87 13.09 -26.46
C LEU A 55 6.70 12.83 -27.41
N PRO A 56 6.60 13.59 -28.55
CA PRO A 56 5.39 13.61 -29.37
C PRO A 56 5.00 12.25 -29.97
N LEU A 57 5.96 11.34 -30.19
CA LEU A 57 5.69 9.99 -30.73
C LEU A 57 5.44 8.94 -29.65
N PHE A 58 5.93 9.16 -28.45
CA PHE A 58 5.88 8.19 -27.35
C PHE A 58 5.02 8.67 -26.17
N GLY A 59 4.78 9.97 -26.06
CA GLY A 59 4.08 10.57 -24.93
C GLY A 59 2.68 9.99 -24.74
N PHE A 60 1.92 9.80 -25.82
CA PHE A 60 0.59 9.19 -25.75
C PHE A 60 0.65 7.71 -25.33
N ILE A 61 1.68 6.95 -25.75
CA ILE A 61 1.88 5.55 -25.32
C ILE A 61 2.17 5.50 -23.84
N LEU A 62 3.10 6.37 -23.37
CA LEU A 62 3.41 6.50 -21.94
C LEU A 62 2.18 6.90 -21.16
N TYR A 63 1.39 7.84 -21.67
CA TYR A 63 0.14 8.25 -21.02
C TYR A 63 -0.88 7.10 -20.94
N LEU A 64 -1.07 6.33 -22.00
CA LEU A 64 -1.97 5.18 -21.99
C LEU A 64 -1.54 4.09 -20.98
N LEU A 65 -0.24 3.89 -20.82
CA LEU A 65 0.32 2.87 -19.93
C LEU A 65 0.41 3.33 -18.46
N LEU A 66 0.79 4.57 -18.24
CA LEU A 66 1.13 5.09 -16.92
C LEU A 66 0.21 6.21 -16.44
N GLY A 67 -0.43 6.92 -17.37
CA GLY A 67 -1.22 8.11 -17.07
C GLY A 67 -2.70 7.84 -16.82
N ARG A 68 -3.25 6.75 -17.31
CA ARG A 68 -4.70 6.51 -17.26
C ARG A 68 -5.18 6.29 -15.83
N GLN A 69 -6.17 7.09 -15.41
CA GLN A 69 -6.87 6.87 -14.14
C GLN A 69 -7.94 5.79 -14.27
N ILE A 70 -8.16 5.05 -13.19
CA ILE A 70 -9.28 4.11 -13.09
C ILE A 70 -10.54 4.93 -12.85
N GLN A 71 -11.61 4.62 -13.61
CA GLN A 71 -12.92 5.20 -13.31
C GLN A 71 -13.43 4.63 -12.01
N ARG A 72 -13.91 5.51 -11.13
CA ARG A 72 -14.61 5.19 -9.89
C ARG A 72 -15.80 4.29 -10.20
N ASP A 73 -16.34 3.60 -9.27
CA ASP A 73 -17.59 2.80 -9.37
C ASP A 73 -17.55 1.53 -10.27
N GLN A 74 -16.42 1.17 -10.89
CA GLN A 74 -16.38 0.03 -11.80
C GLN A 74 -15.66 -1.21 -11.27
N ILE A 75 -14.92 -1.11 -10.17
CA ILE A 75 -14.06 -2.21 -9.70
C ILE A 75 -14.76 -3.04 -8.65
N PHE A 76 -15.23 -2.41 -7.58
CA PHE A 76 -15.87 -3.09 -6.47
C PHE A 76 -17.38 -2.87 -6.53
N LYS A 77 -18.11 -3.97 -6.73
CA LYS A 77 -19.57 -3.95 -6.72
C LYS A 77 -20.03 -4.53 -5.39
N ILE A 78 -20.71 -3.71 -4.61
CA ILE A 78 -21.44 -4.11 -3.41
C ILE A 78 -22.91 -4.12 -3.80
N ASP A 79 -23.62 -5.18 -3.47
CA ASP A 79 -25.06 -5.24 -3.70
C ASP A 79 -25.77 -4.15 -2.90
N LYS A 80 -26.91 -3.68 -3.41
CA LYS A 80 -27.61 -2.53 -2.79
C LYS A 80 -28.05 -2.80 -1.36
N GLU A 81 -28.40 -4.04 -1.04
CA GLU A 81 -28.80 -4.46 0.31
C GLU A 81 -27.61 -4.46 1.26
N ASP A 82 -26.47 -5.03 0.86
CA ASP A 82 -25.24 -5.04 1.64
C ASP A 82 -24.72 -3.62 1.88
N LYS A 83 -24.78 -2.77 0.85
CA LYS A 83 -24.40 -1.35 0.97
C LYS A 83 -25.25 -0.63 2.02
N LYS A 84 -26.57 -0.85 2.00
CA LYS A 84 -27.48 -0.26 2.98
C LYS A 84 -27.22 -0.78 4.39
N GLY A 85 -26.89 -2.06 4.54
CA GLY A 85 -26.47 -2.64 5.82
C GLY A 85 -25.22 -1.96 6.38
N LEU A 86 -24.19 -1.79 5.53
CA LEU A 86 -22.96 -1.07 5.92
C LEU A 86 -23.24 0.40 6.31
N GLU A 87 -24.08 1.11 5.55
CA GLU A 87 -24.48 2.49 5.86
C GLU A 87 -25.18 2.59 7.23
N LEU A 88 -26.05 1.64 7.58
CA LEU A 88 -26.70 1.60 8.89
C LEU A 88 -25.68 1.43 10.03
N ILE A 89 -24.73 0.51 9.91
CA ILE A 89 -23.69 0.30 10.93
C ILE A 89 -22.81 1.56 11.09
N VAL A 90 -22.48 2.22 9.99
CA VAL A 90 -21.75 3.51 10.02
C VAL A 90 -22.53 4.55 10.79
N ASP A 91 -23.83 4.72 10.49
CA ASP A 91 -24.69 5.71 11.14
C ASP A 91 -24.87 5.41 12.63
N GLU A 92 -25.01 4.16 13.02
CA GLU A 92 -25.08 3.73 14.43
C GLU A 92 -23.79 4.07 15.19
N GLN A 93 -22.61 3.75 14.61
CA GLN A 93 -21.34 4.09 15.24
C GLN A 93 -21.12 5.61 15.30
N LEU A 94 -21.49 6.36 14.27
CA LEU A 94 -21.43 7.82 14.28
C LEU A 94 -22.34 8.42 15.37
N ALA A 95 -23.53 7.88 15.55
CA ALA A 95 -24.44 8.29 16.62
C ALA A 95 -23.89 7.98 18.01
N ALA A 96 -23.30 6.79 18.19
CA ALA A 96 -22.65 6.39 19.43
C ALA A 96 -21.45 7.30 19.78
N LEU A 97 -20.62 7.67 18.77
CA LEU A 97 -19.51 8.62 18.94
C LEU A 97 -20.00 10.01 19.36
N LYS A 98 -21.12 10.51 18.81
CA LYS A 98 -21.69 11.81 19.17
C LYS A 98 -22.24 11.84 20.58
N ASN A 99 -22.89 10.75 21.00
CA ASN A 99 -23.58 10.67 22.29
C ASN A 99 -22.66 10.27 23.45
N GLU A 100 -21.35 10.13 23.21
CA GLU A 100 -20.35 9.67 24.18
C GLU A 100 -20.68 8.32 24.87
N ASN A 101 -21.56 7.55 24.25
CA ASN A 101 -22.06 6.25 24.75
C ASN A 101 -21.07 5.10 24.41
N PHE A 102 -19.78 5.32 24.62
CA PHE A 102 -18.80 4.23 24.57
C PHE A 102 -18.74 3.58 25.95
N SER A 103 -19.45 2.47 26.12
CA SER A 103 -19.62 1.76 27.38
C SER A 103 -18.34 1.10 27.96
N ASN A 104 -17.21 1.14 27.25
CA ASN A 104 -15.90 0.67 27.71
C ASN A 104 -14.80 1.60 27.17
N SER A 105 -14.77 2.83 27.66
CA SER A 105 -13.93 3.89 27.14
C SER A 105 -12.45 3.64 27.41
N ASN A 106 -11.80 2.92 26.49
CA ASN A 106 -10.35 3.07 26.30
C ASN A 106 -10.07 4.57 26.09
N TYR A 107 -9.26 5.17 26.95
CA TYR A 107 -8.91 6.61 26.92
C TYR A 107 -8.50 7.07 25.51
N GLN A 108 -7.78 6.25 24.75
CA GLN A 108 -7.32 6.57 23.39
C GLN A 108 -8.50 6.73 22.41
N ILE A 109 -9.54 5.93 22.56
CA ILE A 109 -10.75 6.02 21.71
C ILE A 109 -11.44 7.38 21.94
N VAL A 110 -11.61 7.78 23.18
CA VAL A 110 -12.21 9.09 23.52
C VAL A 110 -11.34 10.24 23.01
N LYS A 111 -10.03 10.16 23.23
CA LYS A 111 -9.07 11.19 22.83
C LYS A 111 -9.01 11.39 21.31
N PHE A 112 -9.09 10.31 20.54
CA PHE A 112 -8.97 10.33 19.08
C PHE A 112 -10.34 10.17 18.37
N LYS A 113 -11.46 10.47 19.05
CA LYS A 113 -12.81 10.31 18.50
C LYS A 113 -13.02 10.99 17.15
N GLU A 114 -12.43 12.17 16.92
CA GLU A 114 -12.53 12.87 15.64
C GLU A 114 -11.83 12.13 14.50
N MET A 115 -10.71 11.46 14.78
CA MET A 115 -10.01 10.64 13.80
C MET A 115 -10.83 9.40 13.49
N ILE A 116 -11.39 8.75 14.52
CA ILE A 116 -12.27 7.58 14.38
C ILE A 116 -13.48 7.95 13.53
N GLN A 117 -14.12 9.08 13.84
CA GLN A 117 -15.28 9.59 13.08
C GLN A 117 -14.90 9.86 11.61
N MET A 118 -13.76 10.47 11.36
CA MET A 118 -13.28 10.76 10.00
C MET A 118 -13.07 9.49 9.18
N LEU A 119 -12.40 8.48 9.74
CA LEU A 119 -12.15 7.21 9.06
C LEU A 119 -13.44 6.40 8.88
N LEU A 120 -14.37 6.48 9.82
CA LEU A 120 -15.68 5.86 9.71
C LEU A 120 -16.49 6.49 8.56
N TYR A 121 -16.49 7.82 8.47
CA TYR A 121 -17.26 8.56 7.47
C TYR A 121 -16.70 8.40 6.04
N ASN A 122 -15.37 8.50 5.87
CA ASN A 122 -14.75 8.51 4.55
C ASN A 122 -14.36 7.12 4.02
N ASN A 123 -14.38 6.09 4.87
CA ASN A 123 -13.90 4.75 4.50
C ASN A 123 -14.79 3.60 5.00
N ALA A 124 -15.85 3.88 5.75
CA ALA A 124 -16.60 2.87 6.52
C ALA A 124 -15.65 1.98 7.36
N ALA A 125 -14.56 2.56 7.86
CA ALA A 125 -13.63 1.86 8.73
C ALA A 125 -14.22 1.76 10.13
N PHE A 126 -14.91 0.64 10.42
CA PHE A 126 -15.56 0.42 11.72
C PHE A 126 -14.53 0.37 12.83
N LEU A 127 -14.81 1.05 13.94
CA LEU A 127 -14.07 0.87 15.18
C LEU A 127 -14.49 -0.44 15.82
N THR A 128 -13.53 -1.29 16.09
CA THR A 128 -13.69 -2.53 16.84
C THR A 128 -12.84 -2.46 18.11
N THR A 129 -13.29 -3.08 19.20
CA THR A 129 -12.66 -2.97 20.53
C THR A 129 -12.35 -4.31 21.18
N ASP A 130 -12.86 -5.41 20.65
CA ASP A 130 -12.50 -6.77 21.08
C ASP A 130 -11.43 -7.30 20.12
N ASN A 131 -10.16 -6.92 20.36
CA ASN A 131 -9.03 -7.39 19.57
C ASN A 131 -7.81 -7.68 20.44
N ASP A 132 -7.06 -8.72 20.06
CA ASP A 132 -5.71 -8.99 20.50
C ASP A 132 -4.75 -8.92 19.30
N LEU A 133 -3.57 -8.30 19.49
CA LEU A 133 -2.60 -8.02 18.43
C LEU A 133 -1.22 -8.54 18.79
N LYS A 134 -0.63 -9.34 17.89
CA LYS A 134 0.80 -9.66 17.90
C LYS A 134 1.51 -8.88 16.80
N ILE A 135 2.63 -8.24 17.16
CA ILE A 135 3.48 -7.48 16.23
C ILE A 135 4.67 -8.35 15.84
N TYR A 136 4.94 -8.45 14.54
CA TYR A 136 6.15 -9.06 14.00
C TYR A 136 7.04 -8.00 13.39
N THR A 137 8.32 -8.06 13.68
CA THR A 137 9.38 -7.26 13.07
C THR A 137 10.36 -8.11 12.26
N ASP A 138 10.27 -9.41 12.41
CA ASP A 138 11.09 -10.45 11.78
C ASP A 138 10.25 -11.37 10.88
N GLY A 139 10.77 -11.67 9.70
CA GLY A 139 10.06 -12.50 8.72
C GLY A 139 9.97 -13.95 9.11
N GLN A 140 10.99 -14.53 9.77
CA GLN A 140 10.97 -15.94 10.16
C GLN A 140 9.85 -16.18 11.18
N GLU A 141 9.81 -15.38 12.26
CA GLU A 141 8.76 -15.48 13.28
C GLU A 141 7.36 -15.34 12.67
N LYS A 142 7.18 -14.34 11.81
CA LYS A 142 5.88 -14.10 11.16
C LYS A 142 5.43 -15.28 10.30
N PHE A 143 6.34 -15.89 9.51
CA PHE A 143 5.95 -16.96 8.61
C PHE A 143 5.83 -18.31 9.30
N ASP A 144 6.55 -18.54 10.39
CA ASP A 144 6.38 -19.72 11.23
C ASP A 144 4.99 -19.76 11.86
N ASP A 145 4.55 -18.63 12.46
CA ASP A 145 3.19 -18.52 13.02
C ASP A 145 2.12 -18.61 11.92
N LEU A 146 2.29 -17.96 10.78
CA LEU A 146 1.34 -18.03 9.67
C LEU A 146 1.19 -19.46 9.14
N ILE A 147 2.28 -20.21 8.98
CA ILE A 147 2.24 -21.61 8.54
C ILE A 147 1.52 -22.46 9.58
N GLN A 148 1.73 -22.19 10.87
CA GLN A 148 1.03 -22.92 11.92
C GLN A 148 -0.48 -22.61 11.92
N ASP A 149 -0.87 -21.35 11.77
CA ASP A 149 -2.28 -20.96 11.66
C ASP A 149 -2.94 -21.57 10.40
N ILE A 150 -2.24 -21.61 9.26
CA ILE A 150 -2.71 -22.29 8.05
C ILE A 150 -2.96 -23.79 8.34
N ARG A 151 -2.05 -24.48 9.04
CA ARG A 151 -2.20 -25.88 9.40
C ARG A 151 -3.39 -26.14 10.31
N ASN A 152 -3.71 -25.20 11.17
CA ASN A 152 -4.82 -25.30 12.12
C ASN A 152 -6.18 -24.90 11.54
N ALA A 153 -6.22 -24.29 10.36
CA ALA A 153 -7.46 -23.87 9.71
C ALA A 153 -8.45 -25.02 9.53
N THR A 154 -9.73 -24.78 9.73
CA THR A 154 -10.79 -25.79 9.72
C THR A 154 -11.89 -25.53 8.71
N ASP A 155 -12.17 -24.27 8.36
CA ASP A 155 -13.27 -23.86 7.48
C ASP A 155 -12.75 -23.21 6.19
N TYR A 156 -12.05 -22.08 6.31
CA TYR A 156 -11.54 -21.40 5.12
C TYR A 156 -10.26 -20.61 5.35
N ILE A 157 -9.51 -20.37 4.26
CA ILE A 157 -8.32 -19.52 4.20
C ILE A 157 -8.44 -18.58 3.01
N HIS A 158 -8.50 -17.28 3.27
CA HIS A 158 -8.41 -16.23 2.28
C HIS A 158 -7.03 -15.59 2.34
N PHE A 159 -6.27 -15.68 1.23
CA PHE A 159 -4.84 -15.37 1.19
C PHE A 159 -4.54 -14.39 0.06
N GLN A 160 -4.22 -13.14 0.40
CA GLN A 160 -3.96 -12.07 -0.56
C GLN A 160 -2.59 -11.46 -0.35
N TYR A 161 -1.78 -11.42 -1.43
CA TYR A 161 -0.46 -10.78 -1.41
C TYR A 161 -0.15 -10.05 -2.71
N TYR A 162 0.62 -8.96 -2.60
CA TYR A 162 1.19 -8.29 -3.75
C TYR A 162 2.25 -9.15 -4.43
N ILE A 163 3.21 -9.70 -3.66
CA ILE A 163 4.25 -10.59 -4.17
C ILE A 163 4.14 -11.97 -3.51
N ILE A 164 4.05 -13.00 -4.36
CA ILE A 164 4.27 -14.39 -4.01
C ILE A 164 5.36 -14.91 -4.94
N GLN A 165 6.56 -15.15 -4.41
CA GLN A 165 7.68 -15.68 -5.18
C GLN A 165 7.57 -17.20 -5.34
N ASN A 166 8.15 -17.73 -6.41
CA ASN A 166 8.25 -19.17 -6.62
C ASN A 166 9.60 -19.73 -6.10
N ASP A 167 9.92 -19.40 -4.85
CA ASP A 167 11.13 -19.80 -4.12
C ASP A 167 10.80 -20.83 -3.02
N GLU A 168 11.69 -21.03 -2.05
CA GLU A 168 11.50 -22.04 -1.00
C GLU A 168 10.29 -21.71 -0.11
N LEU A 169 10.22 -20.47 0.40
CA LEU A 169 9.10 -20.01 1.25
C LEU A 169 7.78 -20.05 0.48
N GLY A 170 7.75 -19.51 -0.75
CA GLY A 170 6.53 -19.48 -1.55
C GLY A 170 6.00 -20.86 -1.85
N ARG A 171 6.88 -21.83 -2.20
CA ARG A 171 6.48 -23.22 -2.40
C ARG A 171 6.01 -23.89 -1.13
N THR A 172 6.64 -23.62 0.02
CA THR A 172 6.22 -24.15 1.32
C THR A 172 4.81 -23.69 1.65
N ILE A 173 4.51 -22.39 1.55
CA ILE A 173 3.17 -21.84 1.83
C ILE A 173 2.13 -22.40 0.86
N LEU A 174 2.41 -22.42 -0.45
CA LEU A 174 1.48 -22.99 -1.45
C LEU A 174 1.22 -24.48 -1.22
N ASN A 175 2.19 -25.23 -0.73
CA ASN A 175 2.00 -26.63 -0.39
C ASN A 175 1.11 -26.81 0.85
N GLU A 176 1.31 -26.03 1.92
CA GLU A 176 0.45 -26.09 3.12
C GLU A 176 -0.98 -25.66 2.80
N LEU A 177 -1.17 -24.58 2.03
CA LEU A 177 -2.49 -24.16 1.53
C LEU A 177 -3.14 -25.26 0.67
N GLY A 178 -2.36 -25.91 -0.20
CA GLY A 178 -2.85 -27.01 -1.01
C GLY A 178 -3.24 -28.25 -0.19
N LYS A 179 -2.53 -28.58 0.89
CA LYS A 179 -2.92 -29.65 1.82
C LYS A 179 -4.26 -29.35 2.48
N LYS A 180 -4.51 -28.11 2.86
CA LYS A 180 -5.79 -27.68 3.45
C LYS A 180 -6.93 -27.78 2.45
N ALA A 181 -6.72 -27.34 1.21
CA ALA A 181 -7.71 -27.51 0.14
C ALA A 181 -8.05 -28.98 -0.10
N GLU A 182 -7.05 -29.87 -0.11
CA GLU A 182 -7.23 -31.35 -0.25
C GLU A 182 -8.00 -31.95 0.93
N GLN A 183 -7.97 -31.33 2.11
CA GLN A 183 -8.73 -31.72 3.30
C GLN A 183 -10.17 -31.16 3.32
N GLY A 184 -10.57 -30.37 2.29
CA GLY A 184 -11.91 -29.77 2.19
C GLY A 184 -12.04 -28.37 2.76
N VAL A 185 -10.96 -27.75 3.25
CA VAL A 185 -10.94 -26.34 3.63
C VAL A 185 -11.05 -25.48 2.38
N GLU A 186 -11.92 -24.46 2.37
CA GLU A 186 -12.00 -23.52 1.26
C GLU A 186 -10.73 -22.65 1.23
N VAL A 187 -9.93 -22.72 0.17
CA VAL A 187 -8.70 -21.90 0.05
C VAL A 187 -8.75 -21.04 -1.20
N LYS A 188 -8.74 -19.72 -1.02
CA LYS A 188 -8.73 -18.73 -2.09
C LYS A 188 -7.47 -17.85 -2.02
N ILE A 189 -6.70 -17.83 -3.12
CA ILE A 189 -5.48 -17.03 -3.26
C ILE A 189 -5.72 -15.89 -4.24
N LEU A 190 -5.56 -14.64 -3.81
CA LEU A 190 -5.53 -13.45 -4.65
C LEU A 190 -4.12 -12.87 -4.70
N TYR A 191 -3.55 -12.69 -5.89
CA TYR A 191 -2.20 -12.17 -6.04
C TYR A 191 -2.15 -11.09 -7.13
N ASP A 192 -1.25 -10.10 -6.99
CA ASP A 192 -1.04 -9.12 -8.04
C ASP A 192 -0.25 -9.73 -9.21
N ASP A 193 -0.77 -9.59 -10.44
CA ASP A 193 -0.19 -10.19 -11.65
C ASP A 193 1.23 -9.71 -11.93
N MET A 194 1.51 -8.42 -11.66
CA MET A 194 2.84 -7.86 -11.90
C MET A 194 3.80 -8.10 -10.75
N GLY A 195 3.32 -8.01 -9.51
CA GLY A 195 4.12 -8.29 -8.33
C GLY A 195 4.56 -9.76 -8.27
N SER A 196 3.68 -10.68 -8.68
CA SER A 196 3.91 -12.12 -8.60
C SER A 196 4.30 -12.77 -9.94
N ARG A 197 4.99 -12.06 -10.83
CA ARG A 197 5.40 -12.59 -12.16
C ARG A 197 6.17 -13.91 -12.09
N GLY A 198 6.92 -14.15 -11.01
CA GLY A 198 7.65 -15.39 -10.78
C GLY A 198 6.76 -16.62 -10.55
N LEU A 199 5.56 -16.41 -10.02
CA LEU A 199 4.65 -17.48 -9.66
C LEU A 199 4.07 -18.21 -10.88
N ARG A 200 3.69 -17.49 -11.94
CA ARG A 200 3.09 -17.98 -13.18
C ARG A 200 2.01 -19.05 -12.98
N LYS A 201 1.14 -19.25 -13.96
CA LYS A 201 0.08 -20.28 -13.92
C LYS A 201 0.60 -21.72 -13.63
N LYS A 202 1.86 -22.01 -14.06
CA LYS A 202 2.49 -23.32 -13.78
C LYS A 202 2.77 -23.54 -12.30
N GLY A 203 3.20 -22.50 -11.56
CA GLY A 203 3.48 -22.60 -10.12
C GLY A 203 2.23 -22.85 -9.28
N LEU A 204 1.06 -22.37 -9.73
CA LEU A 204 -0.23 -22.57 -9.05
C LEU A 204 -0.93 -23.89 -9.42
N ARG A 205 -0.46 -24.61 -10.46
CA ARG A 205 -1.13 -25.84 -10.91
C ARG A 205 -1.21 -26.91 -9.82
N PRO A 206 -0.16 -27.19 -9.03
CA PRO A 206 -0.24 -28.18 -7.94
C PRO A 206 -1.30 -27.80 -6.90
N PHE A 207 -1.37 -26.53 -6.52
CA PHE A 207 -2.37 -26.00 -5.59
C PHE A 207 -3.80 -26.15 -6.14
N ARG A 208 -4.03 -25.75 -7.40
CA ARG A 208 -5.36 -25.90 -8.04
C ARG A 208 -5.79 -27.36 -8.19
N ASN A 209 -4.88 -28.27 -8.48
CA ASN A 209 -5.16 -29.70 -8.59
C ASN A 209 -5.62 -30.30 -7.25
N LYS A 210 -5.35 -29.65 -6.13
CA LYS A 210 -5.79 -30.01 -4.78
C LYS A 210 -7.09 -29.35 -4.35
N GLY A 211 -7.78 -28.67 -5.27
CA GLY A 211 -9.06 -27.99 -5.01
C GLY A 211 -8.94 -26.51 -4.61
N GLY A 212 -7.73 -25.95 -4.54
CA GLY A 212 -7.55 -24.56 -4.23
C GLY A 212 -7.90 -23.61 -5.39
N HIS A 213 -8.41 -22.44 -5.08
CA HIS A 213 -8.78 -21.39 -6.04
C HIS A 213 -7.76 -20.25 -6.02
N ALA A 214 -7.38 -19.75 -7.19
CA ALA A 214 -6.42 -18.65 -7.29
C ALA A 214 -6.76 -17.71 -8.44
N GLU A 215 -6.81 -16.40 -8.15
CA GLU A 215 -7.08 -15.36 -9.13
C GLU A 215 -5.96 -14.30 -9.11
N ALA A 216 -5.70 -13.73 -10.30
CA ALA A 216 -4.74 -12.65 -10.44
C ALA A 216 -5.46 -11.30 -10.42
N PHE A 217 -4.98 -10.36 -9.64
CA PHE A 217 -5.49 -8.99 -9.65
C PHE A 217 -4.92 -8.24 -10.86
N PHE A 218 -5.80 -7.69 -11.70
CA PHE A 218 -5.49 -6.99 -12.95
C PHE A 218 -4.55 -7.75 -13.89
N PRO A 219 -4.91 -8.98 -14.29
CA PRO A 219 -4.10 -9.78 -15.20
C PRO A 219 -3.92 -9.08 -16.55
N SER A 220 -2.73 -9.16 -17.11
CA SER A 220 -2.46 -8.67 -18.45
C SER A 220 -3.23 -9.50 -19.49
N LYS A 221 -4.11 -8.86 -20.28
CA LYS A 221 -4.83 -9.50 -21.37
C LYS A 221 -3.97 -9.63 -22.64
N LEU A 222 -2.96 -8.78 -22.78
CA LEU A 222 -2.02 -8.79 -23.89
C LEU A 222 -0.61 -9.07 -23.36
N PRO A 223 0.23 -9.86 -24.06
CA PRO A 223 1.52 -10.32 -23.53
C PRO A 223 2.49 -9.23 -23.08
N LEU A 224 2.36 -8.00 -23.59
CA LEU A 224 3.28 -6.89 -23.34
C LEU A 224 2.59 -5.60 -22.89
N ILE A 225 1.25 -5.54 -22.94
CA ILE A 225 0.51 -4.30 -22.71
C ILE A 225 -0.53 -4.52 -21.61
N ASN A 226 -0.31 -3.91 -20.45
CA ASN A 226 -1.29 -3.83 -19.37
C ASN A 226 -1.66 -2.37 -19.15
N LEU A 227 -2.83 -1.92 -19.61
CA LEU A 227 -3.31 -0.55 -19.44
C LEU A 227 -3.61 -0.18 -17.98
N ARG A 228 -3.60 -1.17 -17.06
CA ARG A 228 -3.73 -0.99 -15.62
C ARG A 228 -2.39 -1.22 -14.91
N MET A 229 -1.28 -1.15 -15.65
CA MET A 229 0.06 -1.44 -15.13
C MET A 229 0.45 -0.52 -13.95
N ASN A 230 -0.06 0.69 -13.93
CA ASN A 230 0.24 1.67 -12.89
C ASN A 230 -0.54 1.44 -11.58
N ASN A 231 -1.67 0.76 -11.63
CA ASN A 231 -2.52 0.50 -10.48
C ASN A 231 -2.29 -0.92 -9.98
N ARG A 232 -1.75 -1.06 -8.77
CA ARG A 232 -1.37 -2.36 -8.20
C ARG A 232 -2.12 -2.66 -6.92
N ASN A 233 -2.48 -3.92 -6.72
CA ASN A 233 -3.01 -4.36 -5.43
C ASN A 233 -1.83 -4.65 -4.49
N HIS A 234 -1.51 -3.66 -3.66
CA HIS A 234 -0.40 -3.74 -2.73
C HIS A 234 -0.80 -4.26 -1.34
N ARG A 235 -2.07 -4.65 -1.16
CA ARG A 235 -2.57 -5.23 0.08
C ARG A 235 -1.94 -6.59 0.37
N LYS A 236 -1.73 -6.88 1.64
CA LYS A 236 -1.31 -8.17 2.17
C LYS A 236 -2.27 -8.50 3.28
N ILE A 237 -3.19 -9.41 2.99
CA ILE A 237 -4.27 -9.82 3.88
C ILE A 237 -4.32 -11.34 3.92
N VAL A 238 -4.33 -11.92 5.11
CA VAL A 238 -4.73 -13.32 5.29
C VAL A 238 -5.85 -13.33 6.31
N VAL A 239 -6.91 -14.09 6.02
CA VAL A 239 -7.97 -14.39 6.97
C VAL A 239 -8.13 -15.88 7.06
N ILE A 240 -8.14 -16.40 8.28
CA ILE A 240 -8.28 -17.83 8.58
C ILE A 240 -9.49 -18.00 9.49
N ASP A 241 -10.47 -18.77 9.01
CA ASP A 241 -11.71 -19.14 9.72
C ASP A 241 -12.48 -17.93 10.30
N GLY A 242 -12.30 -16.71 9.76
CA GLY A 242 -12.86 -15.46 10.28
C GLY A 242 -12.34 -15.01 11.64
N GLN A 243 -11.43 -15.77 12.24
CA GLN A 243 -10.95 -15.56 13.61
C GLN A 243 -9.57 -14.91 13.65
N ILE A 244 -8.70 -15.23 12.70
CA ILE A 244 -7.32 -14.76 12.64
C ILE A 244 -7.11 -13.95 11.36
N GLY A 245 -6.60 -12.73 11.52
CA GLY A 245 -6.24 -11.84 10.43
C GLY A 245 -4.76 -11.48 10.43
N TYR A 246 -4.15 -11.37 9.24
CA TYR A 246 -2.81 -10.85 9.07
C TYR A 246 -2.84 -9.62 8.15
N VAL A 247 -2.14 -8.56 8.54
CA VAL A 247 -1.97 -7.34 7.74
C VAL A 247 -0.63 -6.66 8.03
N GLY A 248 0.07 -6.17 7.01
CA GLY A 248 1.35 -5.47 7.18
C GLY A 248 2.24 -5.49 5.95
N GLY A 249 3.54 -5.27 6.12
CA GLY A 249 4.45 -4.98 5.02
C GLY A 249 5.08 -6.21 4.34
N PHE A 250 5.25 -7.35 5.05
CA PHE A 250 5.89 -8.54 4.49
C PHE A 250 5.14 -9.12 3.29
N ASN A 251 5.83 -9.37 2.19
CA ASN A 251 5.37 -10.23 1.11
C ASN A 251 5.87 -11.68 1.30
N VAL A 252 5.58 -12.58 0.35
CA VAL A 252 5.97 -14.00 0.40
C VAL A 252 7.17 -14.25 -0.51
N GLY A 253 8.30 -14.61 0.08
CA GLY A 253 9.54 -14.93 -0.61
C GLY A 253 10.74 -15.02 0.33
N ASP A 254 11.78 -15.71 -0.11
CA ASP A 254 13.00 -15.96 0.68
C ASP A 254 13.76 -14.67 1.05
N GLU A 255 13.59 -13.59 0.28
CA GLU A 255 14.17 -12.30 0.60
C GLU A 255 13.61 -11.71 1.89
N TYR A 256 12.33 -11.97 2.20
CA TYR A 256 11.67 -11.51 3.44
C TYR A 256 12.11 -12.30 4.68
N LEU A 257 12.82 -13.42 4.49
CA LEU A 257 13.53 -14.18 5.54
C LEU A 257 15.00 -13.78 5.68
N GLY A 258 15.43 -12.68 5.04
CA GLY A 258 16.81 -12.25 5.05
C GLY A 258 17.78 -13.12 4.24
N LYS A 259 17.29 -14.05 3.39
CA LYS A 259 18.12 -14.94 2.58
C LYS A 259 18.73 -14.25 1.33
N SER A 260 18.33 -13.01 1.02
CA SER A 260 18.84 -12.26 -0.13
C SER A 260 20.24 -11.71 0.12
N LYS A 261 21.23 -12.12 -0.70
CA LYS A 261 22.59 -11.55 -0.65
C LYS A 261 22.61 -10.04 -0.95
N LYS A 262 21.67 -9.53 -1.75
CA LYS A 262 21.58 -8.12 -2.13
C LYS A 262 21.11 -7.27 -0.95
N PHE A 263 20.06 -7.69 -0.27
CA PHE A 263 19.39 -6.90 0.77
C PHE A 263 19.90 -7.21 2.18
N GLY A 264 20.31 -8.46 2.45
CA GLY A 264 20.62 -8.93 3.80
C GLY A 264 19.36 -9.09 4.63
N TYR A 265 19.44 -8.69 5.91
CA TYR A 265 18.27 -8.73 6.80
C TYR A 265 17.13 -7.84 6.26
N TRP A 266 15.90 -8.39 6.26
CA TRP A 266 14.72 -7.67 5.81
C TRP A 266 13.89 -7.23 7.02
N ARG A 267 13.96 -5.95 7.34
CA ARG A 267 13.24 -5.35 8.47
C ARG A 267 11.88 -4.82 7.98
N ASP A 268 10.80 -5.47 8.41
CA ASP A 268 9.44 -5.04 8.08
C ASP A 268 8.55 -5.09 9.34
N THR A 269 7.28 -4.69 9.23
CA THR A 269 6.31 -4.80 10.33
C THR A 269 5.02 -5.43 9.85
N HIS A 270 4.50 -6.39 10.60
CA HIS A 270 3.26 -7.10 10.29
C HIS A 270 2.47 -7.35 11.58
N LEU A 271 1.16 -7.42 11.47
CA LEU A 271 0.25 -7.72 12.56
C LEU A 271 -0.41 -9.08 12.33
N ARG A 272 -0.58 -9.84 13.39
CA ARG A 272 -1.55 -10.89 13.56
C ARG A 272 -2.63 -10.36 14.49
N ILE A 273 -3.88 -10.44 14.07
CA ILE A 273 -5.05 -9.90 14.77
C ILE A 273 -5.98 -11.08 15.07
N VAL A 274 -6.48 -11.15 16.28
CA VAL A 274 -7.58 -12.01 16.68
C VAL A 274 -8.69 -11.10 17.19
N GLY A 275 -9.92 -11.25 16.70
CA GLY A 275 -11.06 -10.45 17.14
C GLY A 275 -11.80 -9.75 16.01
N ASP A 276 -12.63 -8.79 16.37
CA ASP A 276 -13.62 -8.15 15.47
C ASP A 276 -13.01 -7.44 14.26
N ALA A 277 -11.76 -6.93 14.38
CA ALA A 277 -11.09 -6.26 13.26
C ALA A 277 -10.81 -7.20 12.08
N VAL A 278 -10.82 -8.52 12.30
CA VAL A 278 -10.69 -9.52 11.24
C VAL A 278 -11.83 -9.43 10.24
N ASN A 279 -13.05 -9.08 10.69
CA ASN A 279 -14.22 -8.91 9.84
C ASN A 279 -14.01 -7.81 8.77
N ALA A 280 -13.31 -6.73 9.12
CA ALA A 280 -12.97 -5.68 8.15
C ALA A 280 -11.93 -6.14 7.10
N LEU A 281 -10.95 -6.96 7.50
CA LEU A 281 -10.01 -7.61 6.57
C LEU A 281 -10.73 -8.60 5.66
N GLN A 282 -11.67 -9.38 6.21
CA GLN A 282 -12.49 -10.34 5.49
C GLN A 282 -13.36 -9.64 4.42
N LEU A 283 -14.08 -8.59 4.81
CA LEU A 283 -14.86 -7.79 3.87
C LEU A 283 -13.99 -7.24 2.74
N ARG A 284 -12.80 -6.73 3.06
CA ARG A 284 -11.87 -6.19 2.06
C ARG A 284 -11.37 -7.29 1.11
N PHE A 285 -11.05 -8.48 1.63
CA PHE A 285 -10.68 -9.61 0.79
C PHE A 285 -11.82 -10.00 -0.18
N ILE A 286 -13.05 -10.11 0.32
CA ILE A 286 -14.22 -10.48 -0.50
C ILE A 286 -14.41 -9.48 -1.65
N LEU A 287 -14.34 -8.19 -1.36
CA LEU A 287 -14.46 -7.16 -2.38
C LEU A 287 -13.35 -7.26 -3.44
N ASP A 288 -12.10 -7.45 -3.00
CA ASP A 288 -10.96 -7.60 -3.90
C ASP A 288 -11.08 -8.89 -4.75
N TRP A 289 -11.47 -10.01 -4.14
CA TRP A 289 -11.69 -11.28 -4.83
C TRP A 289 -12.80 -11.16 -5.86
N ASN A 290 -13.96 -10.69 -5.47
CA ASN A 290 -15.13 -10.59 -6.35
C ASN A 290 -14.90 -9.63 -7.52
N SER A 291 -14.01 -8.67 -7.39
CA SER A 291 -13.62 -7.77 -8.49
C SER A 291 -12.85 -8.46 -9.61
N GLN A 292 -12.25 -9.62 -9.34
CA GLN A 292 -11.42 -10.39 -10.29
C GLN A 292 -12.02 -11.73 -10.66
N ALA A 293 -12.70 -12.40 -9.74
CA ALA A 293 -13.33 -13.70 -9.97
C ALA A 293 -14.45 -13.59 -11.02
N THR A 294 -14.46 -14.48 -11.99
CA THR A 294 -15.50 -14.50 -13.04
C THR A 294 -16.60 -15.52 -12.77
N ARG A 295 -16.35 -16.54 -11.96
CA ARG A 295 -17.27 -17.67 -11.72
C ARG A 295 -17.36 -18.12 -10.26
N ASP A 296 -16.46 -17.62 -9.40
CA ASP A 296 -16.34 -18.07 -8.01
C ASP A 296 -16.45 -16.85 -7.10
N HIS A 297 -17.58 -16.14 -7.22
CA HIS A 297 -17.88 -15.00 -6.35
C HIS A 297 -18.19 -15.52 -4.94
N ILE A 298 -17.71 -14.81 -3.94
CA ILE A 298 -18.06 -15.01 -2.54
C ILE A 298 -19.30 -14.17 -2.26
N SER A 299 -20.42 -14.84 -1.98
CA SER A 299 -21.63 -14.18 -1.48
C SER A 299 -21.52 -13.96 0.02
N TYR A 300 -22.32 -13.04 0.56
CA TYR A 300 -22.43 -12.87 2.00
C TYR A 300 -22.90 -14.18 2.65
N ASP A 301 -22.21 -14.57 3.72
CA ASP A 301 -22.53 -15.74 4.53
C ASP A 301 -21.98 -15.48 5.94
N ASP A 302 -22.79 -15.71 6.97
CA ASP A 302 -22.43 -15.50 8.38
C ASP A 302 -21.19 -16.30 8.79
N ARG A 303 -20.90 -17.43 8.13
CA ARG A 303 -19.68 -18.21 8.36
C ARG A 303 -18.40 -17.44 8.16
N TYR A 304 -18.41 -16.41 7.28
CA TYR A 304 -17.24 -15.56 7.02
C TYR A 304 -17.04 -14.45 8.05
N PHE A 305 -18.04 -14.24 8.92
CA PHE A 305 -18.06 -13.16 9.90
C PHE A 305 -18.49 -13.70 11.28
N PRO A 306 -17.78 -14.71 11.82
CA PRO A 306 -18.14 -15.27 13.12
C PRO A 306 -17.91 -14.24 14.23
N ASP A 307 -18.72 -14.34 15.29
CA ASP A 307 -18.47 -13.63 16.54
C ASP A 307 -17.23 -14.21 17.21
N VAL A 308 -16.20 -13.39 17.39
CA VAL A 308 -14.92 -13.80 17.98
C VAL A 308 -14.70 -13.03 19.28
N ASN A 309 -14.69 -13.75 20.39
CA ASN A 309 -14.24 -13.17 21.67
C ASN A 309 -12.72 -13.37 21.78
N SER A 310 -11.95 -12.32 21.50
CA SER A 310 -10.50 -12.35 21.61
C SER A 310 -9.99 -12.26 23.05
N GLY A 311 -10.84 -11.80 23.98
CA GLY A 311 -10.48 -11.42 25.34
C GLY A 311 -9.57 -10.18 25.41
N GLY A 312 -9.30 -9.53 24.27
CA GLY A 312 -8.54 -8.30 24.16
C GLY A 312 -9.39 -7.04 24.31
N THR A 313 -8.75 -5.88 24.40
CA THR A 313 -9.42 -4.58 24.53
C THR A 313 -8.87 -3.52 23.59
N ILE A 314 -8.12 -3.96 22.57
CA ILE A 314 -7.40 -3.06 21.68
C ILE A 314 -8.40 -2.45 20.67
N GLY A 315 -8.44 -1.12 20.62
CA GLY A 315 -9.21 -0.39 19.60
C GLY A 315 -8.51 -0.43 18.25
N VAL A 316 -9.21 -0.86 17.19
CA VAL A 316 -8.67 -0.97 15.83
C VAL A 316 -9.68 -0.49 14.81
N GLN A 317 -9.21 0.27 13.82
CA GLN A 317 -9.91 0.52 12.56
C GLN A 317 -9.04 0.03 11.41
N ILE A 318 -9.62 -0.76 10.51
CA ILE A 318 -8.98 -1.17 9.27
C ILE A 318 -9.43 -0.22 8.16
N ALA A 319 -8.52 0.61 7.69
CA ALA A 319 -8.78 1.51 6.58
C ALA A 319 -8.13 1.01 5.30
N SER A 320 -8.83 1.14 4.19
CA SER A 320 -8.31 0.83 2.85
C SER A 320 -8.31 2.09 1.98
N SER A 321 -7.41 2.15 1.02
CA SER A 321 -7.40 3.18 -0.01
C SER A 321 -7.18 2.56 -1.38
N GLY A 322 -7.57 3.29 -2.43
CA GLY A 322 -7.39 2.84 -3.80
C GLY A 322 -7.64 3.96 -4.81
N PRO A 323 -7.20 3.77 -6.06
CA PRO A 323 -7.38 4.75 -7.13
C PRO A 323 -8.84 4.92 -7.58
N ASP A 324 -9.73 4.05 -7.13
CA ASP A 324 -11.18 4.06 -7.36
C ASP A 324 -11.94 4.91 -6.34
N GLU A 325 -11.29 5.30 -5.25
CA GLU A 325 -11.90 6.06 -4.16
C GLU A 325 -11.83 7.58 -4.39
N GLU A 326 -12.72 8.32 -3.73
CA GLU A 326 -12.74 9.79 -3.80
C GLU A 326 -11.68 10.44 -2.92
N TRP A 327 -11.43 9.81 -1.77
CA TRP A 327 -10.58 10.33 -0.73
C TRP A 327 -9.28 9.52 -0.65
N GLU A 328 -8.22 10.15 -0.18
CA GLU A 328 -6.94 9.49 0.13
C GLU A 328 -6.97 9.04 1.61
N GLN A 329 -7.81 8.05 1.92
CA GLN A 329 -8.27 7.72 3.27
C GLN A 329 -7.11 7.45 4.24
N ILE A 330 -6.15 6.57 3.85
CA ILE A 330 -4.99 6.24 4.68
C ILE A 330 -4.12 7.48 4.90
N LYS A 331 -3.89 8.28 3.87
CA LYS A 331 -3.15 9.53 3.99
C LYS A 331 -3.85 10.52 4.94
N TYR A 332 -5.18 10.65 4.83
CA TYR A 332 -5.93 11.52 5.74
C TYR A 332 -5.85 11.03 7.19
N GLY A 333 -5.85 9.70 7.39
CA GLY A 333 -5.56 9.09 8.70
C GLY A 333 -4.19 9.51 9.23
N TYR A 334 -3.15 9.42 8.40
CA TYR A 334 -1.80 9.86 8.77
C TYR A 334 -1.72 11.36 9.08
N LEU A 335 -2.33 12.21 8.24
CA LEU A 335 -2.36 13.66 8.48
C LEU A 335 -3.07 14.00 9.80
N LYS A 336 -4.19 13.32 10.10
CA LYS A 336 -4.91 13.52 11.36
C LYS A 336 -4.07 13.04 12.56
N MET A 337 -3.36 11.90 12.45
CA MET A 337 -2.39 11.46 13.46
C MET A 337 -1.32 12.52 13.70
N ILE A 338 -0.61 12.96 12.64
CA ILE A 338 0.47 13.95 12.74
C ILE A 338 -0.03 15.25 13.37
N SER A 339 -1.21 15.74 12.95
CA SER A 339 -1.79 16.97 13.50
C SER A 339 -2.20 16.86 14.96
N SER A 340 -2.45 15.66 15.47
CA SER A 340 -2.80 15.41 16.87
C SER A 340 -1.59 15.27 17.79
N ALA A 341 -0.39 15.10 17.23
CA ALA A 341 0.85 14.90 17.99
C ALA A 341 1.18 16.08 18.90
N LYS A 342 1.59 15.79 20.13
CA LYS A 342 1.99 16.78 21.14
C LYS A 342 3.42 16.60 21.64
N LYS A 343 3.96 15.37 21.56
CA LYS A 343 5.26 15.00 22.16
C LYS A 343 6.20 14.44 21.11
N SER A 344 5.80 13.41 20.39
CA SER A 344 6.69 12.67 19.52
C SER A 344 5.99 12.00 18.33
N ILE A 345 6.72 11.91 17.23
CA ILE A 345 6.33 11.22 16.00
C ILE A 345 7.47 10.29 15.59
N TYR A 346 7.16 9.00 15.35
CA TYR A 346 8.09 8.02 14.83
C TYR A 346 7.55 7.44 13.54
N ILE A 347 8.32 7.57 12.44
CA ILE A 347 7.95 7.16 11.09
C ILE A 347 8.98 6.18 10.57
N GLN A 348 8.55 5.01 10.08
CA GLN A 348 9.35 4.14 9.22
C GLN A 348 8.69 3.98 7.87
N SER A 349 9.41 4.22 6.78
CA SER A 349 8.92 3.98 5.43
C SER A 349 10.08 3.68 4.48
N PRO A 350 9.99 2.63 3.63
CA PRO A 350 11.01 2.35 2.63
C PRO A 350 11.06 3.43 1.55
N TYR A 351 9.91 4.00 1.24
CA TYR A 351 9.75 5.07 0.26
C TYR A 351 9.10 6.27 0.95
N PHE A 352 9.87 7.35 1.04
CA PHE A 352 9.43 8.60 1.65
C PHE A 352 9.41 9.69 0.58
N ILE A 353 8.35 9.65 -0.25
CA ILE A 353 8.12 10.57 -1.36
C ILE A 353 6.67 11.12 -1.27
N PRO A 354 6.30 11.71 -0.12
CA PRO A 354 4.96 12.20 0.08
C PRO A 354 4.71 13.51 -0.69
N ASP A 355 3.46 13.92 -0.75
CA ASP A 355 3.09 15.21 -1.28
C ASP A 355 3.40 16.37 -0.31
N GLN A 356 3.19 17.59 -0.79
CA GLN A 356 3.51 18.79 -0.03
C GLN A 356 2.70 18.90 1.27
N ALA A 357 1.41 18.53 1.26
CA ALA A 357 0.56 18.58 2.44
C ALA A 357 1.10 17.71 3.58
N PHE A 358 1.59 16.52 3.25
CA PHE A 358 2.19 15.60 4.21
C PHE A 358 3.54 16.15 4.74
N LEU A 359 4.41 16.66 3.86
CA LEU A 359 5.68 17.29 4.27
C LEU A 359 5.45 18.50 5.19
N ASP A 360 4.48 19.33 4.86
CA ASP A 360 4.18 20.54 5.65
C ASP A 360 3.56 20.19 6.99
N SER A 361 2.73 19.14 7.09
CA SER A 361 2.21 18.69 8.38
C SER A 361 3.33 18.23 9.33
N ILE A 362 4.33 17.53 8.81
CA ILE A 362 5.52 17.12 9.59
C ILE A 362 6.35 18.35 10.04
N LYS A 363 6.60 19.29 9.13
CA LYS A 363 7.33 20.54 9.45
C LYS A 363 6.61 21.32 10.53
N ILE A 364 5.30 21.51 10.40
CA ILE A 364 4.47 22.23 11.38
C ILE A 364 4.57 21.56 12.75
N ALA A 365 4.47 20.24 12.83
CA ALA A 365 4.61 19.50 14.08
C ALA A 365 6.01 19.71 14.70
N ALA A 366 7.08 19.55 13.90
CA ALA A 366 8.46 19.73 14.37
C ALA A 366 8.75 21.17 14.83
N LEU A 367 8.34 22.18 14.05
CA LEU A 367 8.48 23.60 14.42
C LEU A 367 7.62 23.96 15.64
N GLY A 368 6.53 23.25 15.88
CA GLY A 368 5.69 23.33 17.07
C GLY A 368 6.27 22.65 18.30
N GLY A 369 7.48 22.07 18.21
CA GLY A 369 8.19 21.45 19.34
C GLY A 369 7.96 19.94 19.51
N VAL A 370 7.29 19.28 18.55
CA VAL A 370 7.15 17.81 18.56
C VAL A 370 8.47 17.17 18.12
N ASP A 371 8.94 16.14 18.86
CA ASP A 371 10.14 15.36 18.50
C ASP A 371 9.83 14.40 17.35
N VAL A 372 10.22 14.78 16.12
CA VAL A 372 9.91 14.00 14.91
C VAL A 372 11.13 13.19 14.48
N ASN A 373 10.94 11.88 14.37
CA ASN A 373 11.97 10.89 14.05
C ASN A 373 11.53 10.08 12.81
N ILE A 374 12.32 10.10 11.75
CA ILE A 374 12.02 9.38 10.49
C ILE A 374 13.15 8.42 10.20
N MET A 375 12.83 7.17 9.90
CA MET A 375 13.80 6.15 9.49
C MET A 375 13.50 5.67 8.07
N ILE A 376 14.53 5.71 7.22
CA ILE A 376 14.49 5.29 5.82
C ILE A 376 15.60 4.28 5.54
N PRO A 377 15.52 3.45 4.49
CA PRO A 377 16.59 2.52 4.16
C PRO A 377 17.85 3.23 3.68
N ASN A 378 19.02 2.68 3.99
CA ASN A 378 20.31 3.12 3.45
C ASN A 378 20.67 2.42 2.13
N LYS A 379 20.06 1.27 1.82
CA LYS A 379 20.29 0.53 0.57
C LYS A 379 19.17 0.79 -0.44
N PRO A 380 19.50 1.09 -1.71
CA PRO A 380 18.50 1.25 -2.76
C PRO A 380 18.02 -0.13 -3.25
N ASP A 381 16.71 -0.29 -3.39
CA ASP A 381 16.10 -1.32 -4.25
C ASP A 381 15.84 -0.77 -5.67
N HIS A 382 15.32 0.46 -5.75
CA HIS A 382 15.10 1.25 -6.96
C HIS A 382 15.86 2.58 -6.90
N PRO A 383 16.82 2.85 -7.82
CA PRO A 383 17.70 4.03 -7.73
C PRO A 383 16.96 5.37 -7.67
N PHE A 384 15.95 5.59 -8.53
CA PHE A 384 15.22 6.87 -8.56
C PHE A 384 14.42 7.09 -7.28
N VAL A 385 13.75 6.04 -6.77
CA VAL A 385 12.98 6.08 -5.52
C VAL A 385 13.88 6.40 -4.32
N PHE A 386 15.06 5.80 -4.28
CA PHE A 386 16.06 6.06 -3.22
C PHE A 386 16.50 7.53 -3.18
N TRP A 387 16.85 8.11 -4.33
CA TRP A 387 17.29 9.51 -4.37
C TRP A 387 16.16 10.49 -4.08
N ALA A 388 14.94 10.21 -4.52
CA ALA A 388 13.77 11.01 -4.18
C ALA A 388 13.45 10.92 -2.68
N THR A 389 13.49 9.73 -2.08
CA THR A 389 13.31 9.50 -0.64
C THR A 389 14.32 10.29 0.17
N LEU A 390 15.62 10.20 -0.18
CA LEU A 390 16.69 10.93 0.49
C LEU A 390 16.45 12.46 0.44
N LYS A 391 16.10 12.99 -0.72
CA LYS A 391 15.86 14.42 -0.91
C LYS A 391 14.67 14.92 -0.11
N ASN A 392 13.55 14.18 -0.12
CA ASN A 392 12.36 14.56 0.65
C ASN A 392 12.63 14.52 2.16
N ALA A 393 13.23 13.44 2.67
CA ALA A 393 13.59 13.34 4.08
C ALA A 393 14.57 14.46 4.51
N ALA A 394 15.59 14.73 3.70
CA ALA A 394 16.54 15.79 3.98
C ALA A 394 15.93 17.21 3.97
N SER A 395 14.84 17.45 3.23
CA SER A 395 14.12 18.73 3.22
C SER A 395 13.48 19.08 4.55
N LEU A 396 13.36 18.11 5.46
CA LEU A 396 12.78 18.27 6.79
C LEU A 396 13.83 18.60 7.86
N LEU A 397 15.12 18.43 7.56
CA LEU A 397 16.20 18.65 8.53
C LEU A 397 16.22 20.10 9.06
N ASP A 398 15.84 21.09 8.23
CA ASP A 398 15.81 22.50 8.64
C ASP A 398 14.70 22.81 9.64
N ALA A 399 13.65 22.02 9.65
CA ALA A 399 12.58 22.10 10.65
C ALA A 399 12.91 21.40 11.97
N GLY A 400 14.09 20.77 12.10
CA GLY A 400 14.51 20.04 13.31
C GLY A 400 14.12 18.57 13.35
N VAL A 401 13.60 18.03 12.24
CA VAL A 401 13.29 16.59 12.12
C VAL A 401 14.57 15.78 12.12
N LYS A 402 14.61 14.70 12.92
CA LYS A 402 15.72 13.73 12.92
C LYS A 402 15.47 12.66 11.86
N VAL A 403 16.44 12.42 11.01
CA VAL A 403 16.35 11.42 9.94
C VAL A 403 17.44 10.39 10.13
N PHE A 404 17.08 9.11 10.07
CA PHE A 404 17.98 7.98 10.27
C PHE A 404 17.99 7.07 9.03
N HIS A 405 19.18 6.61 8.66
CA HIS A 405 19.38 5.56 7.69
C HIS A 405 19.52 4.22 8.40
N TYR A 406 18.65 3.28 8.10
CA TYR A 406 18.76 1.91 8.59
C TYR A 406 19.88 1.17 7.85
N ASP A 407 20.90 0.71 8.58
CA ASP A 407 22.14 0.17 8.00
C ASP A 407 22.21 -1.37 8.04
N ASN A 408 21.39 -2.05 8.85
CA ASN A 408 21.39 -3.51 9.01
C ASN A 408 20.52 -4.23 7.97
N GLY A 409 20.76 -4.02 6.68
CA GLY A 409 19.98 -4.65 5.62
C GLY A 409 19.02 -3.71 4.93
N PHE A 410 17.77 -4.12 4.69
CA PHE A 410 16.75 -3.32 4.01
C PHE A 410 15.55 -3.07 4.91
N LEU A 411 15.28 -1.80 5.20
CA LEU A 411 14.09 -1.39 5.94
C LEU A 411 12.90 -1.28 4.98
N HIS A 412 11.85 -2.07 5.24
CA HIS A 412 10.61 -2.04 4.46
C HIS A 412 9.36 -1.82 5.31
N SER A 413 9.52 -1.48 6.58
CA SER A 413 8.44 -1.20 7.53
C SER A 413 7.64 0.05 7.11
N LYS A 414 6.33 0.03 7.32
CA LYS A 414 5.40 1.14 7.12
C LYS A 414 4.65 1.37 8.41
N THR A 415 5.24 2.19 9.28
CA THR A 415 4.68 2.47 10.60
C THR A 415 4.67 3.97 10.90
N LEU A 416 3.66 4.39 11.61
CA LEU A 416 3.55 5.72 12.20
C LEU A 416 3.11 5.55 13.66
N VAL A 417 3.85 6.13 14.60
CA VAL A 417 3.53 6.12 16.04
C VAL A 417 3.49 7.55 16.54
N ILE A 418 2.45 7.90 17.28
CA ILE A 418 2.25 9.25 17.84
C ILE A 418 2.13 9.16 19.35
N ASP A 419 2.96 9.92 20.06
CA ASP A 419 2.87 10.21 21.50
C ASP A 419 2.86 8.96 22.42
N ASP A 420 3.24 7.78 21.92
CA ASP A 420 3.08 6.48 22.59
C ASP A 420 1.60 6.10 22.85
N GLU A 421 0.67 6.66 22.08
CA GLU A 421 -0.77 6.52 22.33
C GLU A 421 -1.52 5.83 21.20
N ILE A 422 -1.17 6.14 19.95
CA ILE A 422 -1.76 5.55 18.75
C ILE A 422 -0.69 5.17 17.74
N ALA A 423 -1.00 4.18 16.93
CA ALA A 423 -0.11 3.73 15.88
C ALA A 423 -0.86 3.36 14.60
N SER A 424 -0.15 3.36 13.48
CA SER A 424 -0.61 2.74 12.24
C SER A 424 0.44 1.77 11.72
N VAL A 425 -0.03 0.61 11.29
CA VAL A 425 0.76 -0.44 10.63
C VAL A 425 -0.02 -0.94 9.41
N GLY A 426 0.65 -1.09 8.28
CA GLY A 426 -0.06 -1.60 7.09
C GLY A 426 0.83 -1.75 5.87
N THR A 427 0.21 -1.58 4.72
CA THR A 427 0.87 -1.78 3.43
C THR A 427 1.32 -0.47 2.77
N ALA A 428 0.70 0.67 3.14
CA ALA A 428 0.92 1.94 2.51
C ALA A 428 2.27 2.57 2.87
N ASN A 429 3.14 2.78 1.88
CA ASN A 429 4.32 3.62 2.01
C ASN A 429 3.91 5.08 2.18
N MET A 430 4.82 5.92 2.65
CA MET A 430 4.61 7.37 2.69
C MET A 430 5.05 8.00 1.38
N ASP A 431 4.38 7.62 0.29
CA ASP A 431 4.65 8.11 -1.06
C ASP A 431 3.34 8.38 -1.83
N HIS A 432 3.46 9.20 -2.88
CA HIS A 432 2.33 9.56 -3.73
C HIS A 432 1.66 8.33 -4.36
N ARG A 433 2.43 7.31 -4.71
CA ARG A 433 1.91 6.11 -5.36
C ARG A 433 1.01 5.30 -4.43
N SER A 434 1.41 5.11 -3.16
CA SER A 434 0.59 4.44 -2.15
C SER A 434 -0.65 5.24 -1.77
N PHE A 435 -0.57 6.57 -1.83
CA PHE A 435 -1.71 7.42 -1.49
C PHE A 435 -2.77 7.52 -2.59
N THR A 436 -2.38 7.36 -3.89
CA THR A 436 -3.29 7.67 -5.01
C THR A 436 -3.44 6.57 -6.07
N LEU A 437 -2.48 5.67 -6.21
CA LEU A 437 -2.40 4.73 -7.34
C LEU A 437 -2.53 3.26 -6.96
N ASN A 438 -2.07 2.89 -5.77
CA ASN A 438 -2.15 1.53 -5.28
C ASN A 438 -3.40 1.30 -4.45
N PHE A 439 -3.85 0.03 -4.44
CA PHE A 439 -4.79 -0.45 -3.44
C PHE A 439 -4.01 -0.84 -2.19
N GLU A 440 -4.26 -0.15 -1.08
CA GLU A 440 -3.55 -0.31 0.19
C GLU A 440 -4.52 -0.65 1.32
N VAL A 441 -3.98 -1.15 2.44
CA VAL A 441 -4.73 -1.41 3.68
C VAL A 441 -3.85 -1.15 4.89
N ASN A 442 -4.39 -0.44 5.89
CA ASN A 442 -3.71 -0.14 7.13
C ASN A 442 -4.61 -0.38 8.34
N ALA A 443 -4.03 -0.86 9.41
CA ALA A 443 -4.62 -0.83 10.74
C ALA A 443 -4.25 0.48 11.45
N PHE A 444 -5.25 1.20 11.94
CA PHE A 444 -5.09 2.31 12.89
C PHE A 444 -5.45 1.77 14.27
N ILE A 445 -4.52 1.87 15.21
CA ILE A 445 -4.54 1.17 16.49
C ILE A 445 -4.59 2.19 17.62
N TYR A 446 -5.65 2.14 18.42
CA TYR A 446 -5.92 3.04 19.54
C TYR A 446 -5.57 2.34 20.85
N ASP A 447 -4.28 2.04 21.03
CA ASP A 447 -3.77 1.35 22.22
C ASP A 447 -2.36 1.79 22.57
N GLN A 448 -2.18 2.15 23.84
CA GLN A 448 -0.90 2.66 24.36
C GLN A 448 0.18 1.58 24.42
N GLN A 449 -0.17 0.35 24.73
CA GLN A 449 0.83 -0.73 24.84
C GLN A 449 1.39 -1.10 23.48
N ILE A 450 0.52 -1.20 22.47
CA ILE A 450 0.92 -1.45 21.09
C ILE A 450 1.75 -0.29 20.54
N ALA A 451 1.32 0.97 20.78
CA ALA A 451 2.08 2.15 20.36
C ALA A 451 3.50 2.17 20.99
N LYS A 452 3.61 1.87 22.28
CA LYS A 452 4.91 1.76 22.98
C LYS A 452 5.79 0.64 22.42
N LYS A 453 5.22 -0.54 22.12
CA LYS A 453 5.96 -1.66 21.52
C LYS A 453 6.51 -1.27 20.13
N LEU A 454 5.71 -0.61 19.29
CA LEU A 454 6.15 -0.14 17.98
C LEU A 454 7.22 0.96 18.07
N LYS A 455 7.07 1.89 19.00
CA LYS A 455 8.13 2.86 19.30
C LYS A 455 9.40 2.18 19.78
N GLN A 456 9.31 1.20 20.68
CA GLN A 456 10.49 0.46 21.15
C GLN A 456 11.19 -0.23 19.98
N ALA A 457 10.44 -0.86 19.07
CA ALA A 457 11.02 -1.44 17.87
C ALA A 457 11.76 -0.41 16.99
N PHE A 458 11.25 0.83 16.88
CA PHE A 458 11.96 1.92 16.22
C PHE A 458 13.26 2.28 16.96
N ILE A 459 13.21 2.36 18.30
CA ILE A 459 14.39 2.68 19.13
C ILE A 459 15.46 1.57 19.02
N ASP A 460 15.05 0.32 18.99
CA ASP A 460 15.97 -0.82 18.82
C ASP A 460 16.63 -0.76 17.42
N ASP A 461 15.89 -0.36 16.38
CA ASP A 461 16.43 -0.14 15.05
C ASP A 461 17.44 1.03 14.99
N LEU A 462 17.38 2.02 15.91
CA LEU A 462 18.38 3.10 15.98
C LEU A 462 19.79 2.59 16.29
N ALA A 463 19.91 1.50 17.07
CA ALA A 463 21.21 0.91 17.40
C ALA A 463 22.01 0.45 16.15
N VAL A 464 21.30 0.17 15.08
CA VAL A 464 21.86 -0.28 13.79
C VAL A 464 21.60 0.73 12.66
N SER A 465 21.47 2.01 13.01
CA SER A 465 21.17 3.10 12.09
C SER A 465 22.17 4.23 12.22
N SER A 466 22.30 5.03 11.18
CA SER A 466 23.13 6.24 11.17
C SER A 466 22.30 7.48 10.89
N GLU A 467 22.51 8.54 11.69
CA GLU A 467 21.79 9.80 11.50
C GLU A 467 22.23 10.55 10.26
N LEU A 468 21.26 11.07 9.52
CA LEU A 468 21.46 12.00 8.42
C LEU A 468 21.46 13.42 8.95
N THR A 469 22.63 13.95 9.29
CA THR A 469 22.77 15.34 9.73
C THR A 469 22.83 16.32 8.55
N LYS A 470 22.48 17.60 8.79
CA LYS A 470 22.67 18.69 7.78
C LYS A 470 24.11 18.72 7.25
N ALA A 471 25.11 18.58 8.13
CA ALA A 471 26.52 18.59 7.74
C ALA A 471 26.89 17.42 6.83
N ARG A 472 26.36 16.20 7.13
CA ARG A 472 26.54 15.02 6.29
C ARG A 472 25.86 15.21 4.93
N TYR A 473 24.62 15.69 4.91
CA TYR A 473 23.87 15.95 3.67
C TYR A 473 24.52 17.04 2.80
N ALA A 474 25.08 18.08 3.40
CA ALA A 474 25.75 19.15 2.65
C ALA A 474 26.99 18.68 1.88
N LYS A 475 27.71 17.66 2.39
CA LYS A 475 28.95 17.10 1.80
C LYS A 475 28.72 16.25 0.53
N ARG A 476 27.45 16.01 0.12
CA ARG A 476 27.17 15.19 -1.07
C ARG A 476 27.69 15.84 -2.36
N SER A 477 28.20 14.98 -3.27
CA SER A 477 28.76 15.41 -4.55
C SER A 477 27.73 16.06 -5.47
N LEU A 478 28.16 16.85 -6.45
CA LEU A 478 27.31 17.43 -7.50
C LEU A 478 26.55 16.35 -8.27
N TRP A 479 27.16 15.18 -8.46
CA TRP A 479 26.53 14.03 -9.11
C TRP A 479 25.34 13.47 -8.30
N ILE A 480 25.47 13.41 -6.98
CA ILE A 480 24.33 13.03 -6.10
C ILE A 480 23.23 14.08 -6.19
N LYS A 481 23.55 15.38 -6.12
CA LYS A 481 22.58 16.46 -6.27
C LYS A 481 21.84 16.40 -7.61
N PHE A 482 22.55 16.05 -8.69
CA PHE A 482 21.93 15.83 -10.01
C PHE A 482 20.95 14.66 -10.00
N LYS A 483 21.34 13.50 -9.44
CA LYS A 483 20.44 12.32 -9.30
C LYS A 483 19.20 12.66 -8.48
N GLU A 484 19.35 13.33 -7.33
CA GLU A 484 18.26 13.82 -6.50
C GLU A 484 17.33 14.76 -7.28
N GLY A 485 17.90 15.68 -8.09
CA GLY A 485 17.14 16.61 -8.92
C GLY A 485 16.27 15.89 -9.94
N ILE A 486 16.85 14.98 -10.70
CA ILE A 486 16.11 14.17 -11.70
C ILE A 486 15.06 13.29 -11.02
N SER A 487 15.41 12.63 -9.91
CA SER A 487 14.46 11.78 -9.19
C SER A 487 13.28 12.58 -8.62
N GLN A 488 13.51 13.82 -8.17
CA GLN A 488 12.43 14.71 -7.71
C GLN A 488 11.47 15.12 -8.83
N LEU A 489 11.96 15.35 -10.06
CA LEU A 489 11.10 15.63 -11.22
C LEU A 489 10.20 14.45 -11.57
N LEU A 490 10.67 13.22 -11.30
CA LEU A 490 9.92 11.99 -11.54
C LEU A 490 8.99 11.62 -10.36
N SER A 491 9.09 12.29 -9.21
CA SER A 491 8.30 11.98 -8.01
C SER A 491 6.79 11.84 -8.24
N PRO A 492 6.13 12.64 -9.09
CA PRO A 492 4.70 12.49 -9.34
C PRO A 492 4.33 11.22 -10.14
N ILE A 493 5.33 10.49 -10.66
CA ILE A 493 5.16 9.28 -11.47
C ILE A 493 5.74 8.06 -10.74
N LEU A 494 6.65 8.28 -9.79
CA LEU A 494 7.24 7.27 -8.91
C LEU A 494 6.30 6.96 -7.75
#